data_d01aef5b612534d5c098980b484708f5
#
_entry.id   d01aef5b612534d5c098980b484708f5
#
_cell.length_a   1.000
_cell.length_b   1.000
_cell.length_c   1.000
_cell.angle_alpha   90.00
_cell.angle_beta   90.00
_cell.angle_gamma   90.00
#
_symmetry.space_group_name_H-M   'P 1'
#
loop_
_entity.id
_entity.type
_entity.pdbx_description
1 polymer ?
#
loop_
_entity_poly.entity_id
_entity_poly.type
_entity_poly.pdbx_seq_one_letter_code
_entity_poly.pdbx_strand_id
1 'polypeptide(L)'
;MRGQDNLFRYLPIDKVTVRMHPEDGLFETLIRIAAARIAKCKVEISLPTDLNNSVTEFLAGTDGKRLCDSVEIIKENNENLADRILVTDPPSKIDRVRYAHPNRVPQVIHQAAAKLGKHISRHVPLAEGRIEMLRYLREQSISVDYHRYGNLGEREL
;
A
#
# COMPACT_ATOMS: atom_id res chain seq x y z
N MET A 1 -27.70 -18.16 -4.82
CA MET A 1 -28.84 -18.28 -5.76
C MET A 1 -28.49 -19.29 -6.84
N ARG A 2 -29.44 -20.06 -7.36
CA ARG A 2 -29.17 -20.91 -8.54
C ARG A 2 -28.96 -19.99 -9.75
N GLY A 3 -27.87 -20.20 -10.50
CA GLY A 3 -27.56 -19.42 -11.68
C GLY A 3 -26.58 -18.25 -11.47
N GLN A 4 -25.94 -18.17 -10.29
CA GLN A 4 -24.94 -17.17 -9.99
C GLN A 4 -23.79 -17.76 -9.16
N ASP A 5 -22.56 -17.49 -9.58
CA ASP A 5 -21.36 -17.76 -8.79
C ASP A 5 -20.76 -16.44 -8.32
N ASN A 6 -20.44 -16.41 -7.02
CA ASN A 6 -19.81 -15.26 -6.38
C ASN A 6 -18.45 -15.68 -5.83
N LEU A 7 -17.40 -15.01 -6.31
CA LEU A 7 -16.03 -15.17 -5.81
C LEU A 7 -15.63 -13.89 -5.08
N PHE A 8 -15.19 -14.03 -3.85
CA PHE A 8 -14.58 -12.96 -3.08
C PHE A 8 -13.12 -13.31 -2.78
N ARG A 9 -12.20 -12.41 -3.07
CA ARG A 9 -10.78 -12.63 -2.82
C ARG A 9 -10.04 -11.34 -2.48
N TYR A 10 -8.87 -11.51 -1.85
CA TYR A 10 -7.92 -10.43 -1.60
C TYR A 10 -6.75 -10.52 -2.57
N LEU A 11 -6.40 -9.39 -3.18
CA LEU A 11 -5.26 -9.27 -4.08
C LEU A 11 -4.26 -8.28 -3.51
N PRO A 12 -2.94 -8.49 -3.70
CA PRO A 12 -1.95 -7.48 -3.35
C PRO A 12 -2.23 -6.15 -4.07
N ILE A 13 -1.86 -5.07 -3.42
CA ILE A 13 -1.71 -3.78 -4.09
C ILE A 13 -0.42 -3.81 -4.90
N ASP A 14 -0.45 -3.30 -6.12
CA ASP A 14 0.71 -3.44 -7.01
C ASP A 14 1.91 -2.67 -6.46
N LYS A 15 1.75 -1.36 -6.14
CA LYS A 15 2.82 -0.53 -5.58
C LYS A 15 2.37 0.28 -4.37
N VAL A 16 3.11 0.15 -3.28
CA VAL A 16 2.89 0.87 -2.02
C VAL A 16 4.09 1.73 -1.70
N THR A 17 3.84 3.03 -1.52
CA THR A 17 4.82 3.99 -1.01
C THR A 17 4.66 4.14 0.48
N VAL A 18 5.64 3.70 1.26
CA VAL A 18 5.70 3.91 2.70
C VAL A 18 6.35 5.26 2.96
N ARG A 19 5.54 6.28 3.24
CA ARG A 19 6.06 7.62 3.57
C ARG A 19 6.48 7.67 5.03
N MET A 20 7.70 8.10 5.27
CA MET A 20 8.26 8.32 6.60
C MET A 20 7.92 9.71 7.12
N HIS A 21 7.78 9.80 8.43
CA HIS A 21 7.56 11.06 9.17
C HIS A 21 8.59 11.19 10.29
N PRO A 22 9.00 12.40 10.70
CA PRO A 22 9.96 12.59 11.80
C PRO A 22 9.58 11.90 13.12
N GLU A 23 8.28 11.77 13.38
CA GLU A 23 7.75 11.11 14.59
C GLU A 23 7.61 9.58 14.44
N ASP A 24 7.95 9.01 13.29
CA ASP A 24 7.85 7.56 13.11
C ASP A 24 8.94 6.85 13.92
N GLY A 25 8.53 5.87 14.73
CA GLY A 25 9.44 4.99 15.44
C GLY A 25 9.88 3.77 14.61
N LEU A 26 10.85 3.02 15.12
CA LEU A 26 11.31 1.79 14.47
C LEU A 26 10.19 0.77 14.31
N PHE A 27 9.36 0.55 15.32
CA PHE A 27 8.22 -0.38 15.22
C PHE A 27 7.28 -0.01 14.07
N GLU A 28 6.83 1.25 14.01
CA GLU A 28 5.92 1.72 12.96
C GLU A 28 6.53 1.57 11.56
N THR A 29 7.84 1.77 11.46
CA THR A 29 8.59 1.61 10.21
C THR A 29 8.69 0.17 9.79
N LEU A 30 9.19 -0.70 10.67
CA LEU A 30 9.45 -2.10 10.38
C LEU A 30 8.17 -2.86 10.02
N ILE A 31 7.10 -2.65 10.79
CA ILE A 31 5.83 -3.36 10.56
C ILE A 31 5.19 -2.97 9.22
N ARG A 32 5.26 -1.69 8.83
CA ARG A 32 4.73 -1.23 7.53
C ARG A 32 5.49 -1.84 6.36
N ILE A 33 6.81 -1.89 6.42
CA ILE A 33 7.65 -2.48 5.37
C ILE A 33 7.45 -3.99 5.33
N ALA A 34 7.50 -4.66 6.48
CA ALA A 34 7.36 -6.11 6.57
C ALA A 34 5.97 -6.57 6.08
N ALA A 35 4.89 -5.93 6.53
CA ALA A 35 3.54 -6.28 6.12
C ALA A 35 3.32 -6.09 4.61
N ALA A 36 3.82 -5.00 4.03
CA ALA A 36 3.74 -4.76 2.59
C ALA A 36 4.49 -5.84 1.78
N ARG A 37 5.69 -6.25 2.24
CA ARG A 37 6.48 -7.32 1.59
C ARG A 37 5.81 -8.69 1.72
N ILE A 38 5.29 -9.03 2.90
CA ILE A 38 4.55 -10.29 3.13
C ILE A 38 3.30 -10.33 2.25
N ALA A 39 2.61 -9.21 2.09
CA ALA A 39 1.49 -9.07 1.16
C ALA A 39 1.88 -9.13 -0.32
N LYS A 40 3.18 -9.23 -0.65
CA LYS A 40 3.74 -9.28 -2.00
C LYS A 40 3.53 -8.00 -2.82
N CYS A 41 3.41 -6.85 -2.16
CA CYS A 41 3.42 -5.56 -2.83
C CYS A 41 4.83 -5.19 -3.30
N LYS A 42 4.93 -4.43 -4.40
CA LYS A 42 6.14 -3.65 -4.68
C LYS A 42 6.20 -2.51 -3.67
N VAL A 43 7.27 -2.46 -2.90
CA VAL A 43 7.45 -1.49 -1.82
C VAL A 43 8.49 -0.47 -2.22
N GLU A 44 8.19 0.80 -2.02
CA GLU A 44 9.18 1.88 -1.98
C GLU A 44 9.06 2.65 -0.67
N ILE A 45 10.16 3.21 -0.21
CA ILE A 45 10.22 4.06 0.97
C ILE A 45 10.46 5.50 0.51
N SER A 46 9.56 6.40 0.90
CA SER A 46 9.70 7.83 0.67
C SER A 46 10.17 8.50 1.95
N LEU A 47 11.39 9.05 1.93
CA LEU A 47 12.01 9.75 3.06
C LEU A 47 11.92 11.26 2.84
N PRO A 48 11.50 12.05 3.83
CA PRO A 48 11.69 13.49 3.82
C PRO A 48 13.18 13.83 3.63
N THR A 49 13.47 14.86 2.84
CA THR A 49 14.87 15.27 2.51
C THR A 49 15.71 15.54 3.74
N ASP A 50 15.09 16.13 4.76
CA ASP A 50 15.76 16.60 5.99
C ASP A 50 15.63 15.61 7.14
N LEU A 51 15.09 14.41 6.89
CA LEU A 51 14.89 13.41 7.94
C LEU A 51 16.24 12.78 8.34
N ASN A 52 16.63 13.02 9.59
CA ASN A 52 17.78 12.42 10.21
C ASN A 52 17.41 11.99 11.65
N ASN A 53 17.15 10.70 11.84
CA ASN A 53 16.74 10.12 13.13
C ASN A 53 17.16 8.66 13.19
N SER A 54 16.87 7.99 14.31
CA SER A 54 17.22 6.57 14.53
C SER A 54 16.64 5.63 13.46
N VAL A 55 15.53 5.99 12.80
CA VAL A 55 14.96 5.20 11.71
C VAL A 55 15.85 5.28 10.47
N THR A 56 16.31 6.47 10.10
CA THR A 56 17.19 6.65 8.94
C THR A 56 18.55 6.01 9.18
N GLU A 57 19.09 6.10 10.40
CA GLU A 57 20.31 5.40 10.81
C GLU A 57 20.14 3.88 10.71
N PHE A 58 19.03 3.34 11.21
CA PHE A 58 18.72 1.92 11.09
C PHE A 58 18.64 1.48 9.61
N LEU A 59 17.91 2.21 8.77
CA LEU A 59 17.76 1.88 7.36
C LEU A 59 19.09 1.91 6.59
N ALA A 60 20.03 2.78 7.00
CA ALA A 60 21.37 2.85 6.44
C ALA A 60 22.30 1.71 6.95
N GLY A 61 21.99 1.13 8.10
CA GLY A 61 22.75 0.03 8.73
C GLY A 61 22.57 -1.31 8.03
N THR A 62 23.33 -2.31 8.47
CA THR A 62 23.35 -3.67 7.89
C THR A 62 21.97 -4.34 7.93
N ASP A 63 21.30 -4.28 9.07
CA ASP A 63 19.99 -4.92 9.25
C ASP A 63 18.88 -4.21 8.46
N GLY A 64 18.95 -2.88 8.41
CA GLY A 64 18.05 -2.07 7.59
C GLY A 64 18.20 -2.39 6.10
N LYS A 65 19.43 -2.52 5.60
CA LYS A 65 19.71 -2.93 4.22
C LYS A 65 19.19 -4.33 3.91
N ARG A 66 19.32 -5.28 4.85
CA ARG A 66 18.73 -6.63 4.67
C ARG A 66 17.20 -6.60 4.63
N LEU A 67 16.57 -5.80 5.49
CA LEU A 67 15.10 -5.62 5.48
C LEU A 67 14.63 -4.98 4.20
N CYS A 68 15.37 -3.99 3.71
CA CYS A 68 15.04 -3.21 2.51
C CYS A 68 15.70 -3.75 1.24
N ASP A 69 16.18 -5.01 1.27
CA ASP A 69 16.67 -5.65 0.05
C ASP A 69 15.59 -5.63 -1.01
N SER A 70 15.92 -5.11 -2.21
CA SER A 70 14.99 -4.88 -3.32
C SER A 70 13.89 -3.81 -3.05
N VAL A 71 14.04 -2.98 -2.00
CA VAL A 71 13.16 -1.85 -1.73
C VAL A 71 13.84 -0.55 -2.17
N GLU A 72 13.19 0.20 -3.04
CA GLU A 72 13.67 1.51 -3.47
C GLU A 72 13.48 2.55 -2.35
N ILE A 73 14.52 3.33 -2.05
CA ILE A 73 14.48 4.41 -1.06
C ILE A 73 14.65 5.74 -1.80
N ILE A 74 13.64 6.58 -1.75
CA ILE A 74 13.57 7.86 -2.44
C ILE A 74 13.58 8.99 -1.41
N LYS A 75 14.53 9.91 -1.52
CA LYS A 75 14.56 11.14 -0.71
C LYS A 75 13.81 12.25 -1.46
N GLU A 76 12.73 12.73 -0.89
CA GLU A 76 11.86 13.72 -1.52
C GLU A 76 11.08 14.55 -0.50
N ASN A 77 10.69 15.76 -0.86
CA ASN A 77 9.75 16.56 -0.07
C ASN A 77 8.29 16.14 -0.34
N ASN A 78 7.34 16.80 0.30
CA ASN A 78 5.92 16.46 0.17
C ASN A 78 5.36 16.86 -1.21
N GLU A 79 5.86 17.91 -1.80
CA GLU A 79 5.47 18.40 -3.13
C GLU A 79 5.88 17.40 -4.22
N ASN A 80 7.13 16.93 -4.19
CA ASN A 80 7.63 15.92 -5.12
C ASN A 80 6.86 14.58 -4.98
N LEU A 81 6.56 14.17 -3.75
CA LEU A 81 5.71 13.00 -3.53
C LEU A 81 4.30 13.22 -4.08
N ALA A 82 3.73 14.42 -3.90
CA ALA A 82 2.41 14.76 -4.44
C ALA A 82 2.40 14.67 -5.98
N ASP A 83 3.44 15.18 -6.64
CA ASP A 83 3.60 15.11 -8.10
C ASP A 83 3.71 13.64 -8.56
N ARG A 84 4.47 12.80 -7.85
CA ARG A 84 4.55 11.37 -8.13
C ARG A 84 3.22 10.63 -7.93
N ILE A 85 2.41 11.03 -6.95
CA ILE A 85 1.06 10.48 -6.76
C ILE A 85 0.19 10.75 -8.00
N LEU A 86 0.39 11.86 -8.70
CA LEU A 86 -0.36 12.22 -9.90
C LEU A 86 0.07 11.43 -11.15
N VAL A 87 1.17 10.68 -11.10
CA VAL A 87 1.58 9.81 -12.21
C VAL A 87 0.63 8.62 -12.33
N THR A 88 0.15 8.37 -13.55
CA THR A 88 -0.80 7.28 -13.86
C THR A 88 -0.16 6.09 -14.55
N ASP A 89 1.01 6.29 -15.16
CA ASP A 89 1.64 5.28 -16.00
C ASP A 89 2.62 4.38 -15.24
N PRO A 90 2.56 3.05 -15.47
CA PRO A 90 3.58 2.13 -14.97
C PRO A 90 4.96 2.42 -15.62
N PRO A 91 6.08 2.14 -14.93
CA PRO A 91 6.21 1.55 -13.60
C PRO A 91 6.14 2.55 -12.44
N SER A 92 6.01 3.85 -12.75
CA SER A 92 6.11 4.92 -11.74
C SER A 92 4.83 5.14 -10.94
N LYS A 93 3.71 4.56 -11.39
CA LYS A 93 2.41 4.69 -10.73
C LYS A 93 2.45 4.21 -9.29
N ILE A 94 2.05 5.08 -8.37
CA ILE A 94 1.79 4.75 -6.96
C ILE A 94 0.32 4.37 -6.83
N ASP A 95 0.02 3.18 -6.26
CA ASP A 95 -1.36 2.75 -6.05
C ASP A 95 -1.87 3.10 -4.66
N ARG A 96 -0.98 3.09 -3.67
CA ARG A 96 -1.33 3.45 -2.29
C ARG A 96 -0.15 4.11 -1.58
N VAL A 97 -0.44 5.18 -0.83
CA VAL A 97 0.52 5.78 0.11
C VAL A 97 0.18 5.31 1.52
N ARG A 98 1.20 4.88 2.29
CA ARG A 98 1.06 4.39 3.66
C ARG A 98 1.77 5.30 4.64
N TYR A 99 1.00 5.98 5.48
CA TYR A 99 1.45 6.73 6.65
C TYR A 99 1.21 5.94 7.94
N ALA A 100 1.93 6.27 9.01
CA ALA A 100 1.76 5.63 10.32
C ALA A 100 0.65 6.25 11.15
N HIS A 101 0.23 7.49 10.86
CA HIS A 101 -0.79 8.19 11.64
C HIS A 101 -1.57 9.19 10.76
N PRO A 102 -2.88 9.38 10.99
CA PRO A 102 -3.68 10.31 10.19
C PRO A 102 -3.19 11.76 10.26
N ASN A 103 -2.69 12.21 11.40
CA ASN A 103 -2.22 13.59 11.59
C ASN A 103 -0.86 13.87 10.92
N ARG A 104 -0.19 12.83 10.41
CA ARG A 104 1.11 12.94 9.72
C ARG A 104 0.97 13.11 8.20
N VAL A 105 -0.25 13.17 7.69
CA VAL A 105 -0.51 13.30 6.25
C VAL A 105 -0.66 14.78 5.90
N PRO A 106 0.25 15.37 5.12
CA PRO A 106 0.15 16.76 4.69
C PRO A 106 -1.03 16.99 3.76
N GLN A 107 -1.58 18.22 3.78
CA GLN A 107 -2.72 18.60 2.95
C GLN A 107 -2.45 18.42 1.45
N VAL A 108 -1.24 18.70 0.98
CA VAL A 108 -0.85 18.54 -0.42
C VAL A 108 -0.99 17.07 -0.90
N ILE A 109 -0.70 16.11 -0.02
CA ILE A 109 -0.85 14.68 -0.31
C ILE A 109 -2.33 14.29 -0.39
N HIS A 110 -3.18 14.82 0.50
CA HIS A 110 -4.63 14.62 0.41
C HIS A 110 -5.20 15.15 -0.90
N GLN A 111 -4.77 16.34 -1.31
CA GLN A 111 -5.21 16.96 -2.56
C GLN A 111 -4.77 16.16 -3.80
N ALA A 112 -3.51 15.71 -3.83
CA ALA A 112 -2.99 14.91 -4.92
C ALA A 112 -3.73 13.57 -5.03
N ALA A 113 -3.91 12.88 -3.91
CA ALA A 113 -4.61 11.60 -3.88
C ALA A 113 -6.08 11.72 -4.29
N ALA A 114 -6.77 12.78 -3.85
CA ALA A 114 -8.17 13.04 -4.19
C ALA A 114 -8.38 13.25 -5.68
N LYS A 115 -7.46 13.93 -6.39
CA LYS A 115 -7.55 14.17 -7.83
C LYS A 115 -7.65 12.88 -8.66
N LEU A 116 -7.06 11.79 -8.18
CA LEU A 116 -7.02 10.50 -8.89
C LEU A 116 -7.77 9.39 -8.15
N GLY A 117 -8.51 9.70 -7.09
CA GLY A 117 -9.22 8.71 -6.28
C GLY A 117 -8.28 7.70 -5.60
N LYS A 118 -7.02 8.06 -5.36
CA LYS A 118 -6.04 7.16 -4.73
C LYS A 118 -6.24 7.10 -3.22
N HIS A 119 -6.10 5.91 -2.65
CA HIS A 119 -6.28 5.70 -1.22
C HIS A 119 -4.99 6.00 -0.44
N ILE A 120 -5.12 6.80 0.63
CA ILE A 120 -4.07 7.01 1.63
C ILE A 120 -4.40 6.15 2.84
N SER A 121 -3.61 5.09 3.06
CA SER A 121 -3.70 4.29 4.28
C SER A 121 -2.93 4.99 5.41
N ARG A 122 -3.66 5.44 6.45
CA ARG A 122 -3.11 6.31 7.50
C ARG A 122 -3.44 5.86 8.92
N HIS A 123 -3.85 4.62 9.09
CA HIS A 123 -4.10 4.08 10.42
C HIS A 123 -2.80 3.77 11.13
N VAL A 124 -2.83 3.86 12.46
CA VAL A 124 -1.70 3.43 13.30
C VAL A 124 -1.39 1.96 13.01
N PRO A 125 -0.13 1.62 12.77
CA PRO A 125 0.27 0.23 12.53
C PRO A 125 -0.02 -0.67 13.73
N LEU A 126 -0.46 -1.88 13.44
CA LEU A 126 -0.87 -2.85 14.44
C LEU A 126 0.10 -4.03 14.50
N ALA A 127 0.43 -4.49 15.71
CA ALA A 127 1.23 -5.70 15.91
C ALA A 127 0.50 -6.98 15.47
N GLU A 128 -0.84 -6.93 15.31
CA GLU A 128 -1.63 -8.04 14.76
C GLU A 128 -1.46 -8.11 13.24
N GLY A 129 -0.58 -9.00 12.78
CA GLY A 129 -0.17 -9.09 11.39
C GLY A 129 -1.30 -9.35 10.40
N ARG A 130 -2.33 -10.13 10.77
CA ARG A 130 -3.48 -10.39 9.89
C ARG A 130 -4.29 -9.12 9.62
N ILE A 131 -4.46 -8.27 10.64
CA ILE A 131 -5.19 -7.01 10.50
C ILE A 131 -4.32 -5.99 9.77
N GLU A 132 -3.03 -5.88 10.09
CA GLU A 132 -2.12 -4.95 9.41
C GLU A 132 -2.00 -5.27 7.92
N MET A 133 -1.95 -6.56 7.54
CA MET A 133 -1.86 -6.97 6.13
C MET A 133 -3.03 -6.49 5.28
N LEU A 134 -4.24 -6.32 5.83
CA LEU A 134 -5.39 -5.80 5.09
C LEU A 134 -5.15 -4.41 4.51
N ARG A 135 -4.20 -3.64 5.08
CA ARG A 135 -3.81 -2.32 4.58
C ARG A 135 -3.09 -2.38 3.23
N TYR A 136 -2.61 -3.56 2.83
CA TYR A 136 -1.79 -3.79 1.62
C TYR A 136 -2.51 -4.67 0.60
N LEU A 137 -3.76 -4.99 0.86
CA LEU A 137 -4.61 -5.79 -0.01
C LEU A 137 -5.76 -4.96 -0.55
N ARG A 138 -6.28 -5.38 -1.68
CA ARG A 138 -7.55 -4.90 -2.26
C ARG A 138 -8.53 -6.05 -2.33
N GLU A 139 -9.77 -5.75 -2.02
CA GLU A 139 -10.87 -6.70 -2.14
C GLU A 139 -11.33 -6.76 -3.60
N GLN A 140 -11.61 -7.96 -4.06
CA GLN A 140 -12.23 -8.20 -5.35
C GLN A 140 -13.41 -9.13 -5.17
N SER A 141 -14.58 -8.67 -5.62
CA SER A 141 -15.78 -9.47 -5.76
C SER A 141 -16.07 -9.68 -7.25
N ILE A 142 -16.24 -10.92 -7.64
CA ILE A 142 -16.60 -11.30 -9.00
C ILE A 142 -17.91 -12.07 -8.93
N SER A 143 -18.93 -11.55 -9.61
CA SER A 143 -20.21 -12.23 -9.82
C SER A 143 -20.29 -12.72 -11.26
N VAL A 144 -20.59 -13.98 -11.45
CA VAL A 144 -20.82 -14.57 -12.76
C VAL A 144 -22.25 -15.08 -12.80
N ASP A 145 -23.07 -14.42 -13.61
CA ASP A 145 -24.44 -14.82 -13.86
C ASP A 145 -24.48 -15.73 -15.09
N TYR A 146 -24.97 -16.96 -14.91
CA TYR A 146 -25.13 -17.93 -15.99
C TYR A 146 -26.59 -18.36 -16.18
N HIS A 147 -27.52 -17.55 -15.67
CA HIS A 147 -28.93 -17.75 -15.85
C HIS A 147 -29.32 -17.38 -17.29
N ARG A 148 -29.59 -18.40 -18.11
CA ARG A 148 -30.24 -18.20 -19.40
C ARG A 148 -31.74 -18.53 -19.27
N TYR A 149 -32.56 -17.75 -19.97
CA TYR A 149 -33.98 -18.05 -20.05
C TYR A 149 -34.20 -19.50 -20.52
N GLY A 150 -34.71 -20.35 -19.60
CA GLY A 150 -35.24 -21.66 -19.90
C GLY A 150 -34.40 -22.88 -19.49
N ASN A 151 -33.06 -22.83 -19.36
CA ASN A 151 -32.27 -23.97 -18.90
C ASN A 151 -31.01 -23.54 -18.15
N LEU A 152 -30.86 -24.04 -16.92
CA LEU A 152 -29.59 -24.05 -16.22
C LEU A 152 -28.72 -25.15 -16.86
N GLY A 153 -27.68 -24.76 -17.60
CA GLY A 153 -26.70 -25.70 -18.12
C GLY A 153 -26.00 -26.47 -16.98
N GLU A 154 -25.55 -27.68 -17.27
CA GLU A 154 -24.70 -28.43 -16.34
C GLU A 154 -23.39 -27.67 -16.09
N ARG A 155 -22.95 -27.64 -14.83
CA ARG A 155 -21.63 -27.15 -14.46
C ARG A 155 -20.59 -28.21 -14.83
N GLU A 156 -19.63 -27.85 -15.66
CA GLU A 156 -18.34 -28.51 -15.64
C GLU A 156 -17.57 -27.98 -14.42
N LEU A 157 -17.30 -28.85 -13.43
CA LEU A 157 -16.52 -28.58 -12.23
C LEU A 157 -15.03 -28.71 -12.54
#